data_0fea5c7cd380e5bf02f2bf71abb05a95
#
_entry.id   0fea5c7cd380e5bf02f2bf71abb05a95
#
_cell.length_a   1.000
_cell.length_b   1.000
_cell.length_c   1.000
_cell.angle_alpha   90.00
_cell.angle_beta   90.00
_cell.angle_gamma   90.00
#
_symmetry.space_group_name_H-M   'P 1'
#
loop_
_entity.id
_entity.type
_entity.pdbx_description
1 polymer ?
#
loop_
_entity_poly.entity_id
_entity_poly.type
_entity_poly.pdbx_seq_one_letter_code
_entity_poly.pdbx_strand_id
1 'polypeptide(L)'
;MTHAIRFHRAGGPEVLVWEEVELGKPGPGEARIRHTAVGLNFVDIYNRSGLYPVQLPSGLGGEGAGVVEEVGPGVTDLKPGDRIAYGSAPMGAYAEARLIPADRLIKLPDGIDDKTAAAMMLKGLTVQYLIRQTYRVKAGDTILLHAAAGGIGLILGQWAKHLGATVIGTVGSDEKAKLAKAHGCAHTIVYTREDFVKRVDEITEGKKVPVVYDSVGKDTFLKSLDCLAPLGVVALFGQSSGSVEPLNLGLLAQKGSLYVTRPTLNTYAAKRESLVAMAKELFEVAQSGAVKIEVNQSYPLKDAAKAHADLAARKTTGSTVLLV
;
A
#
# COMPACT_ATOMS: atom_id res chain seq x y z
N MET A 1 -2.00 16.74 25.98
CA MET A 1 -3.10 16.73 25.01
C MET A 1 -2.51 16.80 23.61
N THR A 2 -3.12 16.18 22.63
CA THR A 2 -2.69 16.13 21.23
C THR A 2 -3.95 16.04 20.35
N HIS A 3 -3.84 16.31 19.05
CA HIS A 3 -4.98 16.18 18.17
C HIS A 3 -4.88 14.93 17.30
N ALA A 4 -6.03 14.39 16.93
CA ALA A 4 -6.15 13.27 16.01
C ALA A 4 -7.40 13.37 15.12
N ILE A 5 -7.35 12.78 13.98
CA ILE A 5 -8.54 12.51 13.16
C ILE A 5 -9.20 11.25 13.72
N ARG A 6 -10.45 11.38 14.12
CA ARG A 6 -11.29 10.26 14.54
C ARG A 6 -12.62 10.24 13.78
N PHE A 7 -13.31 9.11 13.83
CA PHE A 7 -14.65 8.98 13.30
C PHE A 7 -15.51 8.15 14.25
N HIS A 8 -16.79 8.57 14.40
CA HIS A 8 -17.74 8.02 15.36
C HIS A 8 -18.82 7.16 14.69
N ARG A 9 -18.86 7.20 13.34
CA ARG A 9 -19.72 6.38 12.49
C ARG A 9 -19.04 6.14 11.15
N ALA A 10 -19.36 5.05 10.47
CA ALA A 10 -18.94 4.84 9.09
C ALA A 10 -19.64 5.82 8.15
N GLY A 11 -18.95 6.22 7.06
CA GLY A 11 -19.52 7.16 6.11
C GLY A 11 -18.52 7.69 5.08
N GLY A 12 -18.88 8.80 4.45
CA GLY A 12 -18.04 9.57 3.53
C GLY A 12 -16.94 10.34 4.27
N PRO A 13 -16.13 11.15 3.54
CA PRO A 13 -15.05 11.94 4.16
C PRO A 13 -15.51 12.88 5.29
N GLU A 14 -16.75 13.29 5.27
CA GLU A 14 -17.38 14.19 6.25
C GLU A 14 -17.47 13.63 7.68
N VAL A 15 -17.27 12.32 7.85
CA VAL A 15 -17.29 11.70 9.20
C VAL A 15 -15.95 11.85 9.93
N LEU A 16 -14.91 12.34 9.25
CA LEU A 16 -13.59 12.55 9.82
C LEU A 16 -13.56 13.84 10.62
N VAL A 17 -13.33 13.74 11.92
CA VAL A 17 -13.34 14.86 12.87
C VAL A 17 -11.92 15.05 13.41
N TRP A 18 -11.45 16.30 13.39
CA TRP A 18 -10.23 16.71 14.07
C TRP A 18 -10.56 17.06 15.51
N GLU A 19 -10.10 16.24 16.44
CA GLU A 19 -10.46 16.40 17.85
C GLU A 19 -9.25 16.23 18.77
N GLU A 20 -9.32 16.83 19.94
CA GLU A 20 -8.32 16.69 20.98
C GLU A 20 -8.47 15.34 21.67
N VAL A 21 -7.34 14.67 21.91
CA VAL A 21 -7.27 13.37 22.58
C VAL A 21 -6.20 13.39 23.68
N GLU A 22 -6.47 12.69 24.76
CA GLU A 22 -5.48 12.46 25.81
C GLU A 22 -4.60 11.26 25.46
N LEU A 23 -3.29 11.45 25.59
CA LEU A 23 -2.34 10.36 25.51
C LEU A 23 -1.83 10.05 26.93
N GLY A 24 -1.98 8.82 27.36
CA GLY A 24 -1.36 8.31 28.56
C GLY A 24 0.16 8.16 28.41
N LYS A 25 0.79 7.58 29.43
CA LYS A 25 2.17 7.10 29.34
C LYS A 25 2.21 5.76 28.61
N PRO A 26 3.31 5.44 27.89
CA PRO A 26 3.44 4.15 27.23
C PRO A 26 3.48 3.01 28.25
N GLY A 27 2.65 2.02 28.03
CA GLY A 27 2.61 0.78 28.81
C GLY A 27 3.77 -0.16 28.46
N PRO A 28 3.84 -1.35 29.10
CA PRO A 28 4.87 -2.35 28.77
C PRO A 28 4.87 -2.72 27.29
N GLY A 29 6.03 -2.63 26.63
CA GLY A 29 6.20 -2.93 25.21
C GLY A 29 5.69 -1.85 24.25
N GLU A 30 5.24 -0.69 24.73
CA GLU A 30 4.77 0.42 23.92
C GLU A 30 5.79 1.57 23.84
N ALA A 31 5.64 2.38 22.81
CA ALA A 31 6.33 3.67 22.69
C ALA A 31 5.31 4.78 22.44
N ARG A 32 5.59 5.98 22.97
CA ARG A 32 4.95 7.22 22.54
C ARG A 32 5.79 7.83 21.44
N ILE A 33 5.14 8.10 20.31
CA ILE A 33 5.78 8.71 19.15
C ILE A 33 5.07 10.01 18.80
N ARG A 34 5.83 10.99 18.28
CA ARG A 34 5.32 12.18 17.60
C ARG A 34 5.49 11.99 16.10
N HIS A 35 4.42 12.13 15.35
CA HIS A 35 4.50 12.08 13.90
C HIS A 35 5.06 13.38 13.32
N THR A 36 5.72 13.25 12.18
CA THR A 36 6.12 14.33 11.29
C THR A 36 5.35 14.24 9.96
N ALA A 37 5.03 13.01 9.56
CA ALA A 37 4.20 12.73 8.39
C ALA A 37 3.48 11.40 8.54
N VAL A 38 2.29 11.28 7.96
CA VAL A 38 1.53 10.04 7.89
C VAL A 38 1.09 9.75 6.46
N GLY A 39 1.07 8.47 6.08
CA GLY A 39 0.68 8.03 4.75
C GLY A 39 -0.83 7.87 4.63
N LEU A 40 -1.38 8.31 3.50
CA LEU A 40 -2.76 8.06 3.11
C LEU A 40 -2.84 6.83 2.20
N ASN A 41 -3.75 5.91 2.52
CA ASN A 41 -3.92 4.66 1.79
C ASN A 41 -5.39 4.34 1.50
N PHE A 42 -5.64 3.56 0.46
CA PHE A 42 -7.02 3.16 0.10
C PHE A 42 -7.69 2.33 1.19
N VAL A 43 -6.92 1.58 1.99
CA VAL A 43 -7.45 0.83 3.14
C VAL A 43 -8.07 1.74 4.19
N ASP A 44 -7.60 2.96 4.32
CA ASP A 44 -8.17 3.96 5.23
C ASP A 44 -9.59 4.34 4.78
N ILE A 45 -9.84 4.40 3.46
CA ILE A 45 -11.19 4.59 2.92
C ILE A 45 -12.07 3.38 3.24
N TYR A 46 -11.57 2.15 3.13
CA TYR A 46 -12.34 0.95 3.45
C TYR A 46 -12.75 0.91 4.93
N ASN A 47 -11.83 1.28 5.83
CA ASN A 47 -12.10 1.36 7.27
C ASN A 47 -13.13 2.47 7.57
N ARG A 48 -12.91 3.69 7.05
CA ARG A 48 -13.82 4.81 7.26
C ARG A 48 -15.24 4.54 6.73
N SER A 49 -15.35 3.92 5.54
CA SER A 49 -16.64 3.66 4.90
C SER A 49 -17.40 2.48 5.50
N GLY A 50 -16.76 1.69 6.38
CA GLY A 50 -17.34 0.49 6.97
C GLY A 50 -17.23 -0.75 6.08
N LEU A 51 -16.54 -0.69 4.93
CA LEU A 51 -16.27 -1.87 4.12
C LEU A 51 -15.40 -2.89 4.88
N TYR A 52 -14.45 -2.39 5.68
CA TYR A 52 -13.74 -3.15 6.70
C TYR A 52 -14.25 -2.71 8.06
N PRO A 53 -14.97 -3.58 8.78
CA PRO A 53 -15.52 -3.23 10.10
C PRO A 53 -14.42 -2.85 11.09
N VAL A 54 -14.66 -1.75 11.82
CA VAL A 54 -13.81 -1.30 12.91
C VAL A 54 -14.65 -0.97 14.14
N GLN A 55 -14.06 -1.09 15.32
CA GLN A 55 -14.73 -0.68 16.55
C GLN A 55 -14.77 0.85 16.61
N LEU A 56 -15.94 1.43 16.84
CA LEU A 56 -16.14 2.86 16.91
C LEU A 56 -16.36 3.32 18.37
N PRO A 57 -15.93 4.55 18.73
CA PRO A 57 -15.18 5.53 17.92
C PRO A 57 -13.75 5.06 17.64
N SER A 58 -13.20 5.36 16.45
CA SER A 58 -11.88 4.90 16.02
C SER A 58 -11.00 6.06 15.54
N GLY A 59 -9.69 5.90 15.71
CA GLY A 59 -8.70 6.59 14.90
C GLY A 59 -8.58 5.98 13.51
N LEU A 60 -7.75 6.55 12.65
CA LEU A 60 -7.55 6.10 11.27
C LEU A 60 -6.07 6.09 10.90
N GLY A 61 -5.76 5.38 9.82
CA GLY A 61 -4.40 5.29 9.26
C GLY A 61 -3.52 4.20 9.89
N GLY A 62 -2.73 3.55 9.06
CA GLY A 62 -1.81 2.47 9.45
C GLY A 62 -0.35 2.75 9.04
N GLU A 63 -0.03 3.95 8.55
CA GLU A 63 1.31 4.30 8.04
C GLU A 63 1.74 5.66 8.58
N GLY A 64 2.96 5.76 9.07
CA GLY A 64 3.50 7.03 9.54
C GLY A 64 5.00 6.98 9.80
N ALA A 65 5.58 8.17 9.94
CA ALA A 65 6.96 8.39 10.34
C ALA A 65 7.02 9.52 11.36
N GLY A 66 8.02 9.49 12.21
CA GLY A 66 8.21 10.49 13.26
C GLY A 66 9.34 10.13 14.21
N VAL A 67 9.25 10.63 15.42
CA VAL A 67 10.29 10.50 16.46
C VAL A 67 9.71 9.86 17.71
N VAL A 68 10.46 8.97 18.32
CA VAL A 68 10.15 8.41 19.63
C VAL A 68 10.29 9.49 20.71
N GLU A 69 9.24 9.73 21.49
CA GLU A 69 9.27 10.65 22.62
C GLU A 69 9.56 9.95 23.95
N GLU A 70 8.96 8.77 24.12
CA GLU A 70 9.06 8.00 25.38
C GLU A 70 8.89 6.51 25.06
N VAL A 71 9.51 5.65 25.83
CA VAL A 71 9.38 4.20 25.74
C VAL A 71 8.87 3.62 27.04
N GLY A 72 7.98 2.65 26.95
CA GLY A 72 7.46 1.91 28.09
C GLY A 72 8.40 0.82 28.59
N PRO A 73 8.08 0.21 29.75
CA PRO A 73 8.88 -0.88 30.30
C PRO A 73 9.07 -2.03 29.30
N GLY A 74 10.28 -2.60 29.25
CA GLY A 74 10.64 -3.73 28.39
C GLY A 74 11.02 -3.37 26.95
N VAL A 75 10.92 -2.11 26.53
CA VAL A 75 11.41 -1.66 25.22
C VAL A 75 12.91 -1.36 25.33
N THR A 76 13.73 -2.12 24.61
CA THR A 76 15.20 -2.04 24.68
C THR A 76 15.86 -1.64 23.37
N ASP A 77 15.15 -1.78 22.25
CA ASP A 77 15.65 -1.53 20.89
C ASP A 77 15.35 -0.11 20.38
N LEU A 78 14.56 0.67 21.14
CA LEU A 78 14.22 2.08 20.85
C LEU A 78 14.54 2.97 22.05
N LYS A 79 14.82 4.25 21.75
CA LYS A 79 15.03 5.30 22.75
C LYS A 79 14.43 6.63 22.28
N PRO A 80 14.14 7.57 23.20
CA PRO A 80 13.76 8.93 22.83
C PRO A 80 14.75 9.56 21.87
N GLY A 81 14.23 10.22 20.84
CA GLY A 81 14.99 10.83 19.73
C GLY A 81 15.23 9.90 18.53
N ASP A 82 14.97 8.60 18.62
CA ASP A 82 15.09 7.71 17.47
C ASP A 82 14.04 8.08 16.41
N ARG A 83 14.47 8.25 15.15
CA ARG A 83 13.59 8.39 13.99
C ARG A 83 13.05 7.03 13.60
N ILE A 84 11.73 6.96 13.43
CA ILE A 84 11.03 5.70 13.15
C ILE A 84 10.00 5.87 12.03
N ALA A 85 9.66 4.74 11.42
CA ALA A 85 8.49 4.63 10.58
C ALA A 85 7.80 3.27 10.78
N TYR A 86 6.56 3.18 10.32
CA TYR A 86 5.77 1.96 10.36
C TYR A 86 4.73 1.95 9.24
N GLY A 87 4.26 0.76 8.86
CA GLY A 87 3.33 0.59 7.74
C GLY A 87 2.32 -0.52 7.97
N SER A 88 1.89 -0.76 9.22
CA SER A 88 0.94 -1.83 9.57
C SER A 88 0.09 -1.46 10.78
N ALA A 89 -0.81 -2.38 11.17
CA ALA A 89 -1.60 -2.24 12.40
C ALA A 89 -0.73 -2.03 13.66
N PRO A 90 -1.28 -1.38 14.69
CA PRO A 90 -2.68 -0.94 14.82
C PRO A 90 -2.96 0.39 14.13
N MET A 91 -4.23 0.65 13.76
CA MET A 91 -4.69 1.93 13.24
C MET A 91 -4.50 3.06 14.27
N GLY A 92 -4.50 4.32 13.76
CA GLY A 92 -4.39 5.52 14.59
C GLY A 92 -3.22 6.42 14.19
N ALA A 93 -2.69 6.27 12.97
CA ALA A 93 -1.62 7.12 12.44
C ALA A 93 -2.06 8.58 12.22
N TYR A 94 -3.34 8.84 12.02
CA TYR A 94 -3.84 10.20 11.79
C TYR A 94 -3.95 10.99 13.10
N ALA A 95 -2.82 11.17 13.75
CA ALA A 95 -2.66 11.89 15.01
C ALA A 95 -1.32 12.63 15.03
N GLU A 96 -1.23 13.73 15.77
CA GLU A 96 0.05 14.41 16.00
C GLU A 96 1.00 13.51 16.81
N ALA A 97 0.46 12.76 17.77
CA ALA A 97 1.21 11.79 18.55
C ALA A 97 0.31 10.59 18.93
N ARG A 98 0.92 9.46 19.25
CA ARG A 98 0.18 8.26 19.66
C ARG A 98 1.02 7.32 20.51
N LEU A 99 0.34 6.40 21.20
CA LEU A 99 0.94 5.18 21.73
C LEU A 99 0.85 4.07 20.68
N ILE A 100 1.91 3.27 20.55
CA ILE A 100 2.00 2.17 19.60
C ILE A 100 2.90 1.06 20.15
N PRO A 101 2.60 -0.23 19.90
CA PRO A 101 3.52 -1.31 20.22
C PRO A 101 4.87 -1.08 19.54
N ALA A 102 5.94 -1.07 20.33
CA ALA A 102 7.30 -0.77 19.88
C ALA A 102 7.81 -1.78 18.83
N ASP A 103 7.31 -3.02 18.88
CA ASP A 103 7.64 -4.06 17.90
C ASP A 103 7.13 -3.79 16.49
N ARG A 104 6.25 -2.82 16.31
CA ARG A 104 5.78 -2.37 14.98
C ARG A 104 6.64 -1.25 14.38
N LEU A 105 7.49 -0.62 15.19
CA LEU A 105 8.33 0.52 14.79
C LEU A 105 9.64 0.05 14.17
N ILE A 106 10.00 0.63 13.04
CA ILE A 106 11.27 0.39 12.35
C ILE A 106 12.10 1.66 12.41
N LYS A 107 13.34 1.57 12.90
CA LYS A 107 14.28 2.70 12.85
C LYS A 107 14.56 3.08 11.41
N LEU A 108 14.49 4.37 11.12
CA LEU A 108 14.84 4.90 9.81
C LEU A 108 16.36 4.96 9.66
N PRO A 109 16.91 4.47 8.55
CA PRO A 109 18.30 4.67 8.23
C PRO A 109 18.55 6.13 7.82
N ASP A 110 19.81 6.55 7.93
CA ASP A 110 20.23 7.82 7.37
C ASP A 110 19.97 7.87 5.86
N GLY A 111 19.63 9.07 5.36
CA GLY A 111 19.35 9.27 3.93
C GLY A 111 17.88 9.02 3.52
N ILE A 112 17.03 8.53 4.41
CA ILE A 112 15.58 8.48 4.19
C ILE A 112 14.92 9.52 5.12
N ASP A 113 14.26 10.52 4.54
CA ASP A 113 13.49 11.50 5.31
C ASP A 113 12.12 10.96 5.72
N ASP A 114 11.52 11.59 6.73
CA ASP A 114 10.26 11.12 7.33
C ASP A 114 9.08 11.17 6.35
N LYS A 115 9.04 12.18 5.48
CA LYS A 115 8.00 12.31 4.45
C LYS A 115 8.07 11.17 3.44
N THR A 116 9.27 10.84 2.99
CA THR A 116 9.55 9.69 2.12
C THR A 116 9.16 8.39 2.84
N ALA A 117 9.54 8.23 4.10
CA ALA A 117 9.21 7.05 4.89
C ALA A 117 7.70 6.86 5.05
N ALA A 118 6.95 7.93 5.39
CA ALA A 118 5.49 7.89 5.50
C ALA A 118 4.79 7.64 4.15
N ALA A 119 5.47 7.87 3.03
CA ALA A 119 4.95 7.60 1.69
C ALA A 119 5.17 6.17 1.21
N MET A 120 6.09 5.42 1.85
CA MET A 120 6.55 4.14 1.31
C MET A 120 6.37 2.94 2.23
N MET A 121 6.24 3.10 3.55
CA MET A 121 6.30 1.93 4.46
C MET A 121 5.19 0.93 4.19
N LEU A 122 3.92 1.32 4.22
CA LEU A 122 2.82 0.40 3.96
C LEU A 122 2.84 -0.09 2.51
N LYS A 123 3.06 0.83 1.58
CA LYS A 123 3.05 0.53 0.14
C LYS A 123 4.23 -0.34 -0.27
N GLY A 124 5.43 0.00 0.19
CA GLY A 124 6.66 -0.74 -0.11
C GLY A 124 6.71 -2.12 0.55
N LEU A 125 6.27 -2.24 1.81
CA LEU A 125 6.11 -3.54 2.46
C LEU A 125 5.07 -4.41 1.74
N THR A 126 3.99 -3.79 1.21
CA THR A 126 3.02 -4.48 0.37
C THR A 126 3.66 -4.97 -0.93
N VAL A 127 4.43 -4.15 -1.61
CA VAL A 127 5.16 -4.56 -2.82
C VAL A 127 6.14 -5.68 -2.50
N GLN A 128 6.89 -5.57 -1.41
CA GLN A 128 7.86 -6.58 -1.02
C GLN A 128 7.20 -7.97 -0.91
N TYR A 129 6.11 -8.11 -0.12
CA TYR A 129 5.51 -9.44 -0.01
C TYR A 129 4.85 -9.90 -1.32
N LEU A 130 4.28 -9.01 -2.10
CA LEU A 130 3.65 -9.36 -3.38
C LEU A 130 4.65 -10.00 -4.34
N ILE A 131 5.81 -9.36 -4.54
CA ILE A 131 6.78 -9.76 -5.56
C ILE A 131 7.89 -10.69 -5.05
N ARG A 132 8.03 -10.84 -3.72
CA ARG A 132 9.08 -11.68 -3.12
C ARG A 132 8.54 -12.95 -2.44
N GLN A 133 7.28 -12.92 -1.97
CA GLN A 133 6.71 -13.97 -1.14
C GLN A 133 5.41 -14.56 -1.72
N THR A 134 4.46 -13.74 -2.19
CA THR A 134 3.20 -14.22 -2.79
C THR A 134 3.45 -14.88 -4.14
N TYR A 135 4.10 -14.17 -5.04
CA TYR A 135 4.68 -14.71 -6.28
C TYR A 135 6.10 -14.17 -6.40
N ARG A 136 7.07 -15.07 -6.39
CA ARG A 136 8.48 -14.67 -6.48
C ARG A 136 8.83 -14.29 -7.91
N VAL A 137 8.79 -12.99 -8.20
CA VAL A 137 9.14 -12.44 -9.51
C VAL A 137 10.60 -12.74 -9.83
N LYS A 138 10.84 -13.20 -11.06
CA LYS A 138 12.16 -13.57 -11.59
C LYS A 138 12.49 -12.72 -12.81
N ALA A 139 13.79 -12.64 -13.13
CA ALA A 139 14.23 -12.05 -14.37
C ALA A 139 13.61 -12.81 -15.57
N GLY A 140 13.11 -12.06 -16.54
CA GLY A 140 12.41 -12.59 -17.71
C GLY A 140 10.90 -12.82 -17.53
N ASP A 141 10.35 -12.73 -16.32
CA ASP A 141 8.89 -12.76 -16.14
C ASP A 141 8.23 -11.55 -16.81
N THR A 142 7.08 -11.77 -17.45
CA THR A 142 6.18 -10.69 -17.85
C THR A 142 4.99 -10.69 -16.88
N ILE A 143 4.74 -9.58 -16.20
CA ILE A 143 3.69 -9.48 -15.17
C ILE A 143 2.65 -8.43 -15.51
N LEU A 144 1.40 -8.62 -15.08
CA LEU A 144 0.34 -7.64 -15.20
C LEU A 144 0.08 -6.93 -13.86
N LEU A 145 0.05 -5.60 -13.90
CA LEU A 145 -0.16 -4.74 -12.73
C LEU A 145 -1.34 -3.79 -12.99
N HIS A 146 -2.42 -3.93 -12.23
CA HIS A 146 -3.51 -2.97 -12.26
C HIS A 146 -3.20 -1.73 -11.42
N ALA A 147 -3.80 -0.59 -11.80
CA ALA A 147 -3.60 0.71 -11.16
C ALA A 147 -2.10 1.12 -11.08
N ALA A 148 -1.38 0.94 -12.18
CA ALA A 148 0.09 1.10 -12.26
C ALA A 148 0.61 2.51 -11.93
N ALA A 149 -0.23 3.56 -11.98
CA ALA A 149 0.12 4.93 -11.59
C ALA A 149 -0.26 5.30 -10.14
N GLY A 150 -0.75 4.33 -9.35
CA GLY A 150 -1.01 4.50 -7.93
C GLY A 150 0.24 4.29 -7.07
N GLY A 151 0.17 4.59 -5.77
CA GLY A 151 1.33 4.52 -4.88
C GLY A 151 2.03 3.17 -4.86
N ILE A 152 1.27 2.06 -4.76
CA ILE A 152 1.83 0.70 -4.87
C ILE A 152 2.32 0.44 -6.30
N GLY A 153 1.57 0.89 -7.31
CA GLY A 153 1.89 0.67 -8.72
C GLY A 153 3.25 1.25 -9.11
N LEU A 154 3.55 2.48 -8.71
CA LEU A 154 4.83 3.13 -9.01
C LEU A 154 6.02 2.43 -8.34
N ILE A 155 5.86 1.93 -7.11
CA ILE A 155 6.90 1.19 -6.41
C ILE A 155 7.09 -0.19 -7.05
N LEU A 156 6.00 -0.93 -7.29
CA LEU A 156 6.04 -2.29 -7.84
C LEU A 156 6.63 -2.28 -9.26
N GLY A 157 6.23 -1.34 -10.11
CA GLY A 157 6.76 -1.21 -11.47
C GLY A 157 8.29 -1.06 -11.50
N GLN A 158 8.83 -0.17 -10.68
CA GLN A 158 10.27 0.04 -10.57
C GLN A 158 10.99 -1.18 -9.99
N TRP A 159 10.46 -1.74 -8.90
CA TRP A 159 11.11 -2.88 -8.23
C TRP A 159 11.07 -4.14 -9.09
N ALA A 160 9.95 -4.45 -9.74
CA ALA A 160 9.87 -5.57 -10.67
C ALA A 160 10.81 -5.40 -11.87
N LYS A 161 10.91 -4.19 -12.44
CA LYS A 161 11.91 -3.86 -13.46
C LYS A 161 13.34 -4.08 -12.96
N HIS A 162 13.65 -3.65 -11.73
CA HIS A 162 14.96 -3.89 -11.10
C HIS A 162 15.28 -5.39 -10.94
N LEU A 163 14.27 -6.22 -10.71
CA LEU A 163 14.40 -7.69 -10.68
C LEU A 163 14.52 -8.32 -12.09
N GLY A 164 14.47 -7.52 -13.17
CA GLY A 164 14.57 -8.00 -14.54
C GLY A 164 13.26 -8.47 -15.17
N ALA A 165 12.11 -8.13 -14.57
CA ALA A 165 10.80 -8.44 -15.13
C ALA A 165 10.32 -7.37 -16.11
N THR A 166 9.47 -7.78 -17.06
CA THR A 166 8.71 -6.90 -17.96
C THR A 166 7.35 -6.60 -17.31
N VAL A 167 7.05 -5.33 -17.07
CA VAL A 167 5.79 -4.92 -16.42
C VAL A 167 4.80 -4.37 -17.45
N ILE A 168 3.62 -4.97 -17.53
CA ILE A 168 2.45 -4.46 -18.24
C ILE A 168 1.57 -3.76 -17.20
N GLY A 169 1.39 -2.44 -17.31
CA GLY A 169 0.59 -1.65 -16.37
C GLY A 169 -0.73 -1.20 -16.95
N THR A 170 -1.85 -1.36 -16.22
CA THR A 170 -3.12 -0.74 -16.61
C THR A 170 -3.35 0.57 -15.89
N VAL A 171 -3.87 1.55 -16.61
CA VAL A 171 -4.11 2.92 -16.13
C VAL A 171 -5.38 3.50 -16.72
N GLY A 172 -5.89 4.60 -16.13
CA GLY A 172 -7.15 5.24 -16.55
C GLY A 172 -6.99 6.40 -17.54
N SER A 173 -5.77 6.90 -17.79
CA SER A 173 -5.53 8.03 -18.72
C SER A 173 -4.12 8.01 -19.31
N ASP A 174 -3.91 8.82 -20.36
CA ASP A 174 -2.58 8.95 -21.00
C ASP A 174 -1.53 9.57 -20.08
N GLU A 175 -1.91 10.54 -19.22
CA GLU A 175 -1.00 11.13 -18.24
C GLU A 175 -0.53 10.05 -17.25
N LYS A 176 -1.45 9.21 -16.77
CA LYS A 176 -1.14 8.08 -15.90
C LYS A 176 -0.30 7.01 -16.61
N ALA A 177 -0.49 6.83 -17.94
CA ALA A 177 0.35 5.94 -18.74
C ALA A 177 1.80 6.45 -18.85
N LYS A 178 1.99 7.74 -19.07
CA LYS A 178 3.33 8.36 -19.08
C LYS A 178 4.02 8.18 -17.74
N LEU A 179 3.29 8.42 -16.62
CA LEU A 179 3.82 8.26 -15.27
C LEU A 179 4.22 6.80 -15.00
N ALA A 180 3.37 5.82 -15.33
CA ALA A 180 3.66 4.41 -15.14
C ALA A 180 4.87 3.94 -15.97
N LYS A 181 5.01 4.42 -17.22
CA LYS A 181 6.20 4.16 -18.07
C LYS A 181 7.47 4.72 -17.45
N ALA A 182 7.44 5.94 -16.94
CA ALA A 182 8.58 6.55 -16.26
C ALA A 182 9.01 5.75 -15.01
N HIS A 183 8.07 4.99 -14.42
CA HIS A 183 8.28 4.20 -13.20
C HIS A 183 8.30 2.67 -13.47
N GLY A 184 8.83 2.25 -14.61
CA GLY A 184 9.21 0.86 -14.82
C GLY A 184 8.26 0.00 -15.65
N CYS A 185 7.05 0.48 -15.99
CA CYS A 185 6.18 -0.24 -16.90
C CYS A 185 6.75 -0.19 -18.34
N ALA A 186 7.07 -1.34 -18.90
CA ALA A 186 7.49 -1.46 -20.31
C ALA A 186 6.32 -1.19 -21.26
N HIS A 187 5.13 -1.69 -20.87
CA HIS A 187 3.89 -1.49 -21.60
C HIS A 187 2.83 -0.88 -20.69
N THR A 188 1.98 -0.02 -21.27
CA THR A 188 0.84 0.54 -20.55
C THR A 188 -0.43 0.39 -21.39
N ILE A 189 -1.53 0.05 -20.71
CA ILE A 189 -2.85 -0.16 -21.33
C ILE A 189 -3.81 0.86 -20.69
N VAL A 190 -4.42 1.71 -21.49
CA VAL A 190 -5.41 2.69 -21.03
C VAL A 190 -6.79 2.03 -21.09
N TYR A 191 -7.20 1.38 -19.99
CA TYR A 191 -8.38 0.53 -19.93
C TYR A 191 -9.72 1.25 -20.21
N THR A 192 -9.74 2.58 -20.23
CA THR A 192 -10.93 3.36 -20.57
C THR A 192 -11.27 3.32 -22.07
N ARG A 193 -10.31 2.90 -22.91
CA ARG A 193 -10.48 2.80 -24.37
C ARG A 193 -9.91 1.51 -24.97
N GLU A 194 -9.16 0.73 -24.20
CA GLU A 194 -8.52 -0.50 -24.64
C GLU A 194 -9.04 -1.70 -23.81
N ASP A 195 -9.27 -2.83 -24.47
CA ASP A 195 -9.53 -4.09 -23.77
C ASP A 195 -8.18 -4.66 -23.28
N PHE A 196 -7.99 -4.66 -21.98
CA PHE A 196 -6.70 -5.07 -21.41
C PHE A 196 -6.41 -6.57 -21.59
N VAL A 197 -7.44 -7.43 -21.71
CA VAL A 197 -7.23 -8.87 -21.96
C VAL A 197 -6.64 -9.06 -23.34
N LYS A 198 -7.27 -8.45 -24.36
CA LYS A 198 -6.78 -8.49 -25.74
C LYS A 198 -5.37 -7.90 -25.84
N ARG A 199 -5.12 -6.76 -25.16
CA ARG A 199 -3.80 -6.11 -25.20
C ARG A 199 -2.72 -6.95 -24.53
N VAL A 200 -3.03 -7.62 -23.42
CA VAL A 200 -2.08 -8.55 -22.77
C VAL A 200 -1.76 -9.72 -23.70
N ASP A 201 -2.76 -10.29 -24.36
CA ASP A 201 -2.57 -11.38 -25.32
C ASP A 201 -1.65 -10.95 -26.49
N GLU A 202 -1.90 -9.78 -27.08
CA GLU A 202 -1.05 -9.19 -28.12
C GLU A 202 0.39 -8.95 -27.64
N ILE A 203 0.58 -8.33 -26.47
CA ILE A 203 1.90 -8.00 -25.93
C ILE A 203 2.70 -9.27 -25.60
N THR A 204 2.03 -10.31 -25.14
CA THR A 204 2.65 -11.58 -24.76
C THR A 204 2.68 -12.62 -25.88
N GLU A 205 2.21 -12.27 -27.09
CA GLU A 205 2.08 -13.19 -28.23
C GLU A 205 1.33 -14.48 -27.86
N GLY A 206 0.25 -14.36 -27.10
CA GLY A 206 -0.57 -15.48 -26.62
C GLY A 206 -0.01 -16.25 -25.43
N LYS A 207 1.20 -15.95 -24.96
CA LYS A 207 1.83 -16.65 -23.82
C LYS A 207 1.22 -16.33 -22.49
N LYS A 208 0.50 -15.16 -22.40
CA LYS A 208 -0.10 -14.63 -21.17
C LYS A 208 0.92 -14.38 -20.06
N VAL A 209 0.44 -14.10 -18.84
CA VAL A 209 1.33 -13.74 -17.71
C VAL A 209 1.26 -14.78 -16.59
N PRO A 210 2.34 -15.05 -15.86
CA PRO A 210 2.34 -15.96 -14.72
C PRO A 210 1.66 -15.36 -13.49
N VAL A 211 1.57 -14.01 -13.39
CA VAL A 211 0.95 -13.33 -12.26
C VAL A 211 0.25 -12.05 -12.65
N VAL A 212 -0.91 -11.81 -12.04
CA VAL A 212 -1.64 -10.54 -12.06
C VAL A 212 -1.69 -9.98 -10.66
N TYR A 213 -1.24 -8.74 -10.47
CA TYR A 213 -1.37 -7.97 -9.24
C TYR A 213 -2.58 -7.04 -9.36
N ASP A 214 -3.64 -7.33 -8.63
CA ASP A 214 -4.93 -6.63 -8.72
C ASP A 214 -5.29 -5.92 -7.41
N SER A 215 -5.33 -4.59 -7.45
CA SER A 215 -5.82 -3.72 -6.37
C SER A 215 -7.19 -3.12 -6.66
N VAL A 216 -7.76 -3.42 -7.83
CA VAL A 216 -9.00 -2.81 -8.32
C VAL A 216 -10.22 -3.63 -7.91
N GLY A 217 -10.20 -4.93 -8.14
CA GLY A 217 -11.22 -5.86 -7.66
C GLY A 217 -12.40 -6.02 -8.63
N LYS A 218 -13.59 -5.53 -8.26
CA LYS A 218 -14.85 -5.78 -8.98
C LYS A 218 -14.73 -5.61 -10.50
N ASP A 219 -14.13 -4.51 -10.96
CA ASP A 219 -14.07 -4.16 -12.38
C ASP A 219 -13.03 -4.97 -13.18
N THR A 220 -12.06 -5.60 -12.52
CA THR A 220 -10.90 -6.22 -13.17
C THR A 220 -10.76 -7.71 -12.93
N PHE A 221 -11.15 -8.21 -11.77
CA PHE A 221 -10.79 -9.54 -11.28
C PHE A 221 -11.14 -10.68 -12.25
N LEU A 222 -12.39 -10.75 -12.75
CA LEU A 222 -12.79 -11.85 -13.64
C LEU A 222 -12.01 -11.84 -14.96
N LYS A 223 -11.79 -10.64 -15.52
CA LYS A 223 -11.00 -10.47 -16.75
C LYS A 223 -9.52 -10.72 -16.50
N SER A 224 -9.00 -10.48 -15.28
CA SER A 224 -7.63 -10.79 -14.89
C SER A 224 -7.33 -12.28 -14.99
N LEU A 225 -8.32 -13.16 -14.75
CA LEU A 225 -8.17 -14.60 -14.94
C LEU A 225 -7.89 -14.97 -16.41
N ASP A 226 -8.39 -14.18 -17.38
CA ASP A 226 -8.16 -14.41 -18.80
C ASP A 226 -6.76 -14.00 -19.26
N CYS A 227 -6.08 -13.17 -18.48
CA CYS A 227 -4.70 -12.76 -18.74
C CYS A 227 -3.64 -13.78 -18.26
N LEU A 228 -4.03 -14.76 -17.43
CA LEU A 228 -3.10 -15.70 -16.82
C LEU A 228 -2.75 -16.87 -17.74
N ALA A 229 -1.45 -17.23 -17.75
CA ALA A 229 -0.98 -18.51 -18.25
C ALA A 229 -1.50 -19.66 -17.36
N PRO A 230 -1.53 -20.91 -17.84
CA PRO A 230 -1.82 -22.05 -16.97
C PRO A 230 -0.97 -22.04 -15.71
N LEU A 231 -1.57 -22.41 -14.56
CA LEU A 231 -0.96 -22.37 -13.22
C LEU A 231 -0.59 -20.94 -12.75
N GLY A 232 -1.09 -19.91 -13.42
CA GLY A 232 -0.85 -18.51 -13.03
C GLY A 232 -1.60 -18.09 -11.77
N VAL A 233 -1.16 -17.00 -11.18
CA VAL A 233 -1.64 -16.48 -9.88
C VAL A 233 -2.31 -15.12 -10.06
N VAL A 234 -3.54 -14.93 -9.54
CA VAL A 234 -4.06 -13.61 -9.22
C VAL A 234 -3.79 -13.29 -7.77
N ALA A 235 -2.99 -12.27 -7.51
CA ALA A 235 -2.84 -11.66 -6.19
C ALA A 235 -3.81 -10.48 -6.08
N LEU A 236 -5.01 -10.72 -5.53
CA LEU A 236 -6.03 -9.71 -5.31
C LEU A 236 -5.76 -9.02 -3.97
N PHE A 237 -5.01 -7.93 -3.95
CA PHE A 237 -4.59 -7.27 -2.71
C PHE A 237 -5.36 -5.99 -2.37
N GLY A 238 -6.30 -5.56 -3.24
CA GLY A 238 -7.17 -4.41 -3.04
C GLY A 238 -8.54 -4.61 -3.68
N GLN A 239 -9.43 -3.63 -3.51
CA GLN A 239 -10.78 -3.63 -4.07
C GLN A 239 -11.32 -2.20 -4.28
N SER A 240 -10.50 -1.34 -4.91
CA SER A 240 -10.82 0.09 -5.08
C SER A 240 -12.04 0.37 -5.94
N SER A 241 -12.51 -0.59 -6.73
CA SER A 241 -13.78 -0.51 -7.48
C SER A 241 -14.94 -1.25 -6.81
N GLY A 242 -14.70 -1.84 -5.64
CA GLY A 242 -15.69 -2.63 -4.89
C GLY A 242 -15.28 -4.09 -4.73
N SER A 243 -16.04 -4.80 -3.90
CA SER A 243 -15.83 -6.21 -3.62
C SER A 243 -16.08 -7.07 -4.86
N VAL A 244 -15.28 -8.13 -4.99
CA VAL A 244 -15.50 -9.16 -6.01
C VAL A 244 -16.70 -10.01 -5.63
N GLU A 245 -17.56 -10.28 -6.60
CA GLU A 245 -18.69 -11.20 -6.44
C GLU A 245 -18.22 -12.64 -6.15
N PRO A 246 -19.06 -13.49 -5.57
CA PRO A 246 -18.73 -14.89 -5.32
C PRO A 246 -18.21 -15.58 -6.58
N LEU A 247 -17.05 -16.25 -6.47
CA LEU A 247 -16.39 -16.93 -7.58
C LEU A 247 -16.80 -18.41 -7.65
N ASN A 248 -17.24 -18.85 -8.82
CA ASN A 248 -17.32 -20.27 -9.11
C ASN A 248 -15.90 -20.83 -9.31
N LEU A 249 -15.44 -21.66 -8.38
CA LEU A 249 -14.10 -22.24 -8.41
C LEU A 249 -13.83 -23.11 -9.65
N GLY A 250 -14.87 -23.64 -10.29
CA GLY A 250 -14.74 -24.38 -11.56
C GLY A 250 -14.11 -23.54 -12.68
N LEU A 251 -14.26 -22.20 -12.63
CA LEU A 251 -13.60 -21.30 -13.60
C LEU A 251 -12.06 -21.39 -13.51
N LEU A 252 -11.52 -21.59 -12.31
CA LEU A 252 -10.06 -21.69 -12.13
C LEU A 252 -9.51 -22.91 -12.85
N ALA A 253 -10.19 -24.05 -12.74
CA ALA A 253 -9.82 -25.28 -13.47
C ALA A 253 -9.94 -25.08 -14.99
N GLN A 254 -11.08 -24.53 -15.47
CA GLN A 254 -11.35 -24.29 -16.89
C GLN A 254 -10.31 -23.35 -17.53
N LYS A 255 -9.84 -22.34 -16.81
CA LYS A 255 -8.89 -21.34 -17.31
C LYS A 255 -7.42 -21.75 -17.14
N GLY A 256 -7.13 -22.99 -16.73
CA GLY A 256 -5.76 -23.53 -16.66
C GLY A 256 -5.25 -23.80 -15.26
N SER A 257 -6.11 -24.27 -14.35
CA SER A 257 -5.74 -24.58 -12.94
C SER A 257 -5.11 -23.39 -12.21
N LEU A 258 -5.77 -22.24 -12.28
CA LEU A 258 -5.28 -20.97 -11.76
C LEU A 258 -5.30 -20.93 -10.24
N TYR A 259 -4.44 -20.08 -9.66
CA TYR A 259 -4.41 -19.78 -8.24
C TYR A 259 -4.99 -18.37 -7.99
N VAL A 260 -5.77 -18.24 -6.92
CA VAL A 260 -6.26 -16.94 -6.42
C VAL A 260 -5.85 -16.81 -4.97
N THR A 261 -5.26 -15.68 -4.63
CA THR A 261 -4.94 -15.34 -3.25
C THR A 261 -5.41 -13.93 -2.90
N ARG A 262 -5.81 -13.74 -1.63
CA ARG A 262 -6.16 -12.45 -1.04
C ARG A 262 -5.16 -12.12 0.07
N PRO A 263 -3.92 -11.70 -0.29
CA PRO A 263 -2.86 -11.49 0.68
C PRO A 263 -3.08 -10.20 1.48
N THR A 264 -2.61 -10.17 2.73
CA THR A 264 -2.64 -8.99 3.59
C THR A 264 -1.29 -8.75 4.24
N LEU A 265 -0.87 -7.49 4.32
CA LEU A 265 0.40 -7.11 4.95
C LEU A 265 0.49 -7.61 6.40
N ASN A 266 -0.61 -7.55 7.15
CA ASN A 266 -0.63 -7.99 8.55
C ASN A 266 -0.25 -9.46 8.72
N THR A 267 -0.56 -10.32 7.75
CA THR A 267 -0.16 -11.74 7.78
C THR A 267 1.35 -11.88 7.52
N TYR A 268 1.87 -11.22 6.48
CA TYR A 268 3.29 -11.33 6.10
C TYR A 268 4.22 -10.65 7.12
N ALA A 269 3.78 -9.54 7.69
CA ALA A 269 4.52 -8.75 8.69
C ALA A 269 4.14 -9.08 10.14
N ALA A 270 3.44 -10.19 10.41
CA ALA A 270 2.96 -10.55 11.74
C ALA A 270 4.11 -10.68 12.75
N LYS A 271 5.17 -11.36 12.36
CA LYS A 271 6.37 -11.54 13.19
C LYS A 271 7.32 -10.35 13.04
N ARG A 272 7.92 -9.91 14.15
CA ARG A 272 8.90 -8.80 14.18
C ARG A 272 10.05 -9.05 13.19
N GLU A 273 10.60 -10.26 13.18
CA GLU A 273 11.73 -10.62 12.32
C GLU A 273 11.35 -10.48 10.83
N SER A 274 10.14 -10.90 10.45
CA SER A 274 9.64 -10.77 9.08
C SER A 274 9.48 -9.30 8.71
N LEU A 275 8.88 -8.48 9.58
CA LEU A 275 8.70 -7.04 9.38
C LEU A 275 10.05 -6.34 9.18
N VAL A 276 11.05 -6.65 10.03
CA VAL A 276 12.39 -6.06 9.94
C VAL A 276 13.09 -6.47 8.63
N ALA A 277 13.01 -7.74 8.25
CA ALA A 277 13.61 -8.23 7.01
C ALA A 277 12.99 -7.56 5.77
N MET A 278 11.65 -7.45 5.75
CA MET A 278 10.92 -6.77 4.66
C MET A 278 11.29 -5.28 4.59
N ALA A 279 11.36 -4.60 5.72
CA ALA A 279 11.73 -3.18 5.78
C ALA A 279 13.18 -2.95 5.33
N LYS A 280 14.09 -3.84 5.71
CA LYS A 280 15.49 -3.78 5.27
C LYS A 280 15.59 -3.84 3.74
N GLU A 281 14.96 -4.82 3.11
CA GLU A 281 14.96 -4.96 1.64
C GLU A 281 14.34 -3.72 0.96
N LEU A 282 13.26 -3.17 1.52
CA LEU A 282 12.65 -1.94 1.04
C LEU A 282 13.61 -0.73 1.12
N PHE A 283 14.30 -0.56 2.25
CA PHE A 283 15.26 0.52 2.42
C PHE A 283 16.45 0.39 1.46
N GLU A 284 16.96 -0.83 1.26
CA GLU A 284 18.06 -1.11 0.32
C GLU A 284 17.70 -0.69 -1.10
N VAL A 285 16.53 -1.05 -1.61
CA VAL A 285 16.12 -0.67 -2.98
C VAL A 285 15.80 0.82 -3.10
N ALA A 286 15.31 1.46 -2.05
CA ALA A 286 15.09 2.89 -2.03
C ALA A 286 16.41 3.69 -2.00
N GLN A 287 17.34 3.31 -1.12
CA GLN A 287 18.66 3.97 -1.00
C GLN A 287 19.56 3.74 -2.22
N SER A 288 19.46 2.59 -2.89
CA SER A 288 20.21 2.34 -4.14
C SER A 288 19.69 3.17 -5.32
N GLY A 289 18.53 3.81 -5.19
CA GLY A 289 17.87 4.55 -6.27
C GLY A 289 17.16 3.64 -7.29
N ALA A 290 17.14 2.32 -7.09
CA ALA A 290 16.40 1.38 -7.93
C ALA A 290 14.87 1.63 -7.84
N VAL A 291 14.40 2.08 -6.67
CA VAL A 291 13.02 2.51 -6.44
C VAL A 291 13.03 3.92 -5.88
N LYS A 292 12.55 4.87 -6.68
CA LYS A 292 12.35 6.26 -6.26
C LYS A 292 10.97 6.40 -5.64
N ILE A 293 10.91 6.94 -4.44
CA ILE A 293 9.66 7.21 -3.74
C ILE A 293 9.28 8.67 -3.98
N GLU A 294 8.19 8.88 -4.70
CA GLU A 294 7.69 10.22 -4.97
C GLU A 294 6.47 10.52 -4.12
N VAL A 295 6.48 11.65 -3.44
CA VAL A 295 5.31 12.19 -2.75
C VAL A 295 4.63 13.17 -3.70
N ASN A 296 3.60 12.68 -4.39
CA ASN A 296 2.92 13.44 -5.44
C ASN A 296 1.95 14.49 -4.87
N GLN A 297 1.39 14.23 -3.69
CA GLN A 297 0.48 15.16 -3.00
C GLN A 297 0.78 15.20 -1.50
N SER A 298 0.61 16.40 -0.92
CA SER A 298 0.68 16.61 0.52
C SER A 298 -0.50 17.45 0.99
N TYR A 299 -1.07 17.13 2.14
CA TYR A 299 -2.13 17.88 2.80
C TYR A 299 -1.77 18.08 4.28
N PRO A 300 -2.21 19.15 4.95
CA PRO A 300 -2.18 19.18 6.41
C PRO A 300 -2.98 18.02 7.00
N LEU A 301 -2.53 17.45 8.12
CA LEU A 301 -3.22 16.31 8.76
C LEU A 301 -4.69 16.63 9.07
N LYS A 302 -4.98 17.85 9.54
CA LYS A 302 -6.35 18.32 9.82
C LYS A 302 -7.27 18.30 8.59
N ASP A 303 -6.70 18.34 7.38
CA ASP A 303 -7.44 18.33 6.12
C ASP A 303 -7.59 16.91 5.54
N ALA A 304 -7.45 15.87 6.35
CA ALA A 304 -7.57 14.48 5.94
C ALA A 304 -8.87 14.17 5.18
N ALA A 305 -9.99 14.80 5.54
CA ALA A 305 -11.26 14.64 4.84
C ALA A 305 -11.15 15.01 3.36
N LYS A 306 -10.47 16.14 3.04
CA LYS A 306 -10.22 16.58 1.67
C LYS A 306 -9.31 15.61 0.94
N ALA A 307 -8.24 15.16 1.57
CA ALA A 307 -7.31 14.18 0.99
C ALA A 307 -8.02 12.86 0.65
N HIS A 308 -8.90 12.39 1.54
CA HIS A 308 -9.76 11.21 1.30
C HIS A 308 -10.72 11.39 0.12
N ALA A 309 -11.35 12.57 0.00
CA ALA A 309 -12.22 12.87 -1.13
C ALA A 309 -11.47 12.85 -2.47
N ASP A 310 -10.28 13.45 -2.52
CA ASP A 310 -9.46 13.50 -3.74
C ASP A 310 -8.94 12.10 -4.13
N LEU A 311 -8.54 11.28 -3.14
CA LEU A 311 -8.13 9.89 -3.39
C LEU A 311 -9.30 9.03 -3.90
N ALA A 312 -10.47 9.12 -3.26
CA ALA A 312 -11.68 8.40 -3.69
C ALA A 312 -12.13 8.80 -5.10
N ALA A 313 -12.01 10.08 -5.45
CA ALA A 313 -12.33 10.61 -6.78
C ALA A 313 -11.25 10.29 -7.84
N ARG A 314 -10.20 9.52 -7.50
CA ARG A 314 -9.09 9.15 -8.41
C ARG A 314 -8.33 10.35 -8.99
N LYS A 315 -8.35 11.51 -8.29
CA LYS A 315 -7.62 12.74 -8.68
C LYS A 315 -6.13 12.68 -8.34
N THR A 316 -5.72 11.72 -7.51
CA THR A 316 -4.35 11.56 -7.05
C THR A 316 -3.57 10.56 -7.92
N THR A 317 -2.24 10.68 -7.88
CA THR A 317 -1.28 9.72 -8.44
C THR A 317 -0.21 9.43 -7.40
N GLY A 318 0.51 8.30 -7.53
CA GLY A 318 1.60 7.95 -6.62
C GLY A 318 1.19 7.97 -5.14
N SER A 319 2.08 8.47 -4.29
CA SER A 319 1.86 8.52 -2.84
C SER A 319 1.34 9.87 -2.37
N THR A 320 0.42 9.84 -1.41
CA THR A 320 -0.11 11.01 -0.70
C THR A 320 0.29 10.94 0.76
N VAL A 321 0.74 12.05 1.33
CA VAL A 321 1.06 12.18 2.76
C VAL A 321 0.26 13.31 3.41
N LEU A 322 -0.03 13.13 4.69
CA LEU A 322 -0.58 14.15 5.56
C LEU A 322 0.56 14.65 6.45
N LEU A 323 0.80 15.95 6.47
CA LEU A 323 1.86 16.60 7.25
C LEU A 323 1.29 17.06 8.60
N VAL A 324 2.04 16.77 9.65
CA VAL A 324 1.66 17.08 11.03
C VAL A 324 2.20 18.45 11.43
#